data_48da89780842dd75d67ae976edd08a28
#
_entry.id   48da89780842dd75d67ae976edd08a28
#
_cell.length_a   1.000
_cell.length_b   1.000
_cell.length_c   1.000
_cell.angle_alpha   90.00
_cell.angle_beta   90.00
_cell.angle_gamma   90.00
#
_symmetry.space_group_name_H-M   'P 1'
#
loop_
_entity.id
_entity.type
_entity.pdbx_description
1 polymer ?
#
loop_
_entity_poly.entity_id
_entity_poly.type
_entity_poly.pdbx_seq_one_letter_code
_entity_poly.pdbx_strand_id
1 'polypeptide(L)'
;MGCAGFSFLSGRYEEDRKEEAFEQLLKSTRELCSHAEKKGKMPVCCEVFDYDIDKKALIGPAVLAARYAGEIRREYGNFGLLVDLSHIPMIHETIEESIIPVKDYIIHAHMGNTVIKSPACEAYGDNHPRFGFPNSENDVEELAHYLRTLKEIGFLNEKDRPVVSFEVKPWKDEPPQVVIANAKRTLNRAWELV
;
A
#
# COMPACT_ATOMS: atom_id res chain seq x y z
N MET A 1 24.10 1.43 1.59
CA MET A 1 23.06 2.04 2.43
C MET A 1 22.43 1.05 3.42
N GLY A 2 22.64 -0.25 3.29
CA GLY A 2 22.12 -1.25 4.24
C GLY A 2 20.58 -1.41 4.23
N CYS A 3 19.93 -1.14 3.08
CA CYS A 3 18.49 -1.31 2.95
C CYS A 3 18.11 -2.78 3.01
N ALA A 4 17.00 -3.11 3.70
CA ALA A 4 16.47 -4.46 3.80
C ALA A 4 15.61 -4.85 2.58
N GLY A 5 15.16 -3.90 1.78
CA GLY A 5 14.35 -4.05 0.57
C GLY A 5 14.13 -2.70 -0.09
N PHE A 6 13.40 -2.67 -1.20
CA PHE A 6 12.93 -1.43 -1.81
C PHE A 6 11.54 -1.59 -2.41
N SER A 7 10.78 -0.49 -2.44
CA SER A 7 9.49 -0.40 -3.09
C SER A 7 9.52 0.55 -4.28
N PHE A 8 8.59 0.34 -5.20
CA PHE A 8 8.35 1.19 -6.35
C PHE A 8 6.87 1.18 -6.70
N LEU A 9 6.41 2.16 -7.47
CA LEU A 9 5.07 2.20 -8.04
C LEU A 9 5.11 1.91 -9.55
N SER A 10 3.99 1.43 -10.10
CA SER A 10 3.93 0.91 -11.47
C SER A 10 3.99 1.97 -12.57
N GLY A 11 3.94 3.26 -12.22
CA GLY A 11 3.89 4.36 -13.17
C GLY A 11 2.52 4.55 -13.82
N ARG A 12 2.39 5.64 -14.57
CA ARG A 12 1.18 5.99 -15.34
C ARG A 12 1.15 5.26 -16.68
N TYR A 13 -0.04 5.19 -17.26
CA TYR A 13 -0.26 4.57 -18.58
C TYR A 13 -1.31 5.34 -19.39
N GLU A 14 -1.33 5.09 -20.69
CA GLU A 14 -2.40 5.53 -21.58
C GLU A 14 -3.41 4.38 -21.71
N GLU A 15 -4.71 4.66 -21.62
CA GLU A 15 -5.74 3.62 -21.54
C GLU A 15 -5.77 2.71 -22.77
N ASP A 16 -5.53 3.26 -23.96
CA ASP A 16 -5.42 2.51 -25.22
C ASP A 16 -4.16 1.64 -25.34
N ARG A 17 -3.19 1.84 -24.42
CA ARG A 17 -1.92 1.09 -24.35
C ARG A 17 -1.73 0.34 -23.05
N LYS A 18 -2.80 0.10 -22.32
CA LYS A 18 -2.75 -0.49 -20.97
C LYS A 18 -2.07 -1.86 -20.94
N GLU A 19 -2.41 -2.74 -21.87
CA GLU A 19 -1.80 -4.09 -21.92
C GLU A 19 -0.31 -4.03 -22.31
N GLU A 20 0.09 -3.14 -23.22
CA GLU A 20 1.49 -2.90 -23.54
C GLU A 20 2.28 -2.39 -22.32
N ALA A 21 1.68 -1.45 -21.57
CA ALA A 21 2.26 -0.95 -20.33
C ALA A 21 2.41 -2.06 -19.28
N PHE A 22 1.42 -2.96 -19.18
CA PHE A 22 1.46 -4.10 -18.29
C PHE A 22 2.59 -5.08 -18.64
N GLU A 23 2.75 -5.43 -19.90
CA GLU A 23 3.85 -6.29 -20.37
C GLU A 23 5.23 -5.63 -20.13
N GLN A 24 5.34 -4.32 -20.37
CA GLN A 24 6.58 -3.59 -20.10
C GLN A 24 6.89 -3.55 -18.59
N LEU A 25 5.88 -3.39 -17.74
CA LEU A 25 6.03 -3.44 -16.29
C LEU A 25 6.50 -4.82 -15.83
N LEU A 26 5.91 -5.91 -16.35
CA LEU A 26 6.36 -7.28 -16.06
C LEU A 26 7.84 -7.46 -16.40
N LYS A 27 8.26 -7.02 -17.59
CA LYS A 27 9.66 -7.10 -18.03
C LYS A 27 10.58 -6.35 -17.08
N SER A 28 10.29 -5.10 -16.80
CA SER A 28 11.11 -4.24 -15.93
C SER A 28 11.21 -4.81 -14.52
N THR A 29 10.10 -5.33 -13.98
CA THR A 29 10.06 -5.94 -12.65
C THR A 29 10.90 -7.21 -12.58
N ARG A 30 10.86 -8.07 -13.61
CA ARG A 30 11.74 -9.24 -13.69
C ARG A 30 13.22 -8.86 -13.66
N GLU A 31 13.59 -7.80 -14.38
CA GLU A 31 14.97 -7.28 -14.37
C GLU A 31 15.38 -6.77 -12.97
N LEU A 32 14.49 -6.03 -12.29
CA LEU A 32 14.72 -5.57 -10.92
C LEU A 32 14.87 -6.74 -9.94
N CYS A 33 13.97 -7.73 -9.98
CA CYS A 33 14.02 -8.91 -9.13
C CYS A 33 15.30 -9.71 -9.34
N SER A 34 15.67 -9.97 -10.60
CA SER A 34 16.91 -10.66 -10.96
C SER A 34 18.16 -9.91 -10.45
N HIS A 35 18.18 -8.58 -10.59
CA HIS A 35 19.27 -7.76 -10.08
C HIS A 35 19.36 -7.83 -8.54
N ALA A 36 18.24 -7.70 -7.87
CA ALA A 36 18.16 -7.75 -6.40
C ALA A 36 18.60 -9.12 -5.84
N GLU A 37 18.24 -10.21 -6.49
CA GLU A 37 18.69 -11.56 -6.12
C GLU A 37 20.21 -11.69 -6.17
N LYS A 38 20.83 -11.18 -7.25
CA LYS A 38 22.30 -11.18 -7.42
C LYS A 38 23.04 -10.34 -6.38
N LYS A 39 22.35 -9.37 -5.78
CA LYS A 39 22.91 -8.42 -4.79
C LYS A 39 22.64 -8.78 -3.33
N GLY A 40 22.08 -9.97 -3.05
CA GLY A 40 21.85 -10.43 -1.68
C GLY A 40 20.41 -10.84 -1.38
N LYS A 41 19.62 -11.17 -2.41
CA LYS A 41 18.21 -11.59 -2.30
C LYS A 41 17.31 -10.52 -1.67
N MET A 42 17.56 -9.25 -1.96
CA MET A 42 16.79 -8.15 -1.45
C MET A 42 15.33 -8.26 -1.93
N PRO A 43 14.33 -8.13 -1.04
CA PRO A 43 12.93 -8.03 -1.43
C PRO A 43 12.66 -6.83 -2.33
N VAL A 44 11.87 -7.05 -3.36
CA VAL A 44 11.39 -6.05 -4.32
C VAL A 44 9.89 -5.94 -4.15
N CYS A 45 9.37 -4.74 -3.91
CA CYS A 45 7.99 -4.52 -3.57
C CYS A 45 7.35 -3.54 -4.54
N CYS A 46 6.24 -3.93 -5.17
CA CYS A 46 5.40 -2.97 -5.91
C CYS A 46 4.27 -2.50 -5.00
N GLU A 47 4.14 -1.20 -4.85
CA GLU A 47 3.04 -0.60 -4.10
C GLU A 47 1.81 -0.45 -4.98
N VAL A 48 0.66 -0.83 -4.42
CA VAL A 48 -0.65 -0.70 -5.06
C VAL A 48 -1.18 0.71 -4.84
N PHE A 49 -1.47 1.44 -5.94
CA PHE A 49 -1.87 2.84 -5.92
C PHE A 49 -3.19 3.10 -6.65
N ASP A 50 -3.74 4.30 -6.49
CA ASP A 50 -4.89 4.77 -7.23
C ASP A 50 -4.65 4.82 -8.75
N TYR A 51 -5.72 4.61 -9.52
CA TYR A 51 -5.67 4.63 -10.97
C TYR A 51 -6.35 5.86 -11.61
N ASP A 52 -7.06 6.70 -10.85
CA ASP A 52 -7.84 7.82 -11.40
C ASP A 52 -7.80 9.13 -10.58
N ILE A 53 -7.33 9.11 -9.33
CA ILE A 53 -7.38 10.27 -8.44
C ILE A 53 -6.09 11.10 -8.51
N ASP A 54 -4.95 10.55 -8.10
CA ASP A 54 -3.68 11.27 -7.93
C ASP A 54 -2.53 10.67 -8.74
N LYS A 55 -2.05 9.48 -8.35
CA LYS A 55 -0.92 8.83 -9.03
C LYS A 55 -1.30 8.29 -10.39
N LYS A 56 -2.52 7.82 -10.56
CA LYS A 56 -3.04 7.21 -11.79
C LYS A 56 -2.14 6.09 -12.27
N ALA A 57 -1.80 5.22 -11.32
CA ALA A 57 -0.88 4.12 -11.52
C ALA A 57 -1.56 2.94 -12.24
N LEU A 58 -0.77 2.18 -12.99
CA LEU A 58 -1.27 1.00 -13.70
C LEU A 58 -1.77 -0.09 -12.74
N ILE A 59 -1.02 -0.33 -11.65
CA ILE A 59 -1.39 -1.32 -10.64
C ILE A 59 -2.15 -0.64 -9.49
N GLY A 60 -3.47 -0.64 -9.64
CA GLY A 60 -4.44 -0.11 -8.67
C GLY A 60 -5.42 -1.19 -8.22
N PRO A 61 -6.37 -1.66 -9.07
CA PRO A 61 -7.35 -2.66 -8.68
C PRO A 61 -6.70 -3.96 -8.20
N ALA A 62 -7.18 -4.51 -7.07
CA ALA A 62 -6.59 -5.69 -6.43
C ALA A 62 -6.52 -6.92 -7.36
N VAL A 63 -7.52 -7.10 -8.23
CA VAL A 63 -7.52 -8.20 -9.23
C VAL A 63 -6.35 -8.06 -10.21
N LEU A 64 -6.05 -6.84 -10.66
CA LEU A 64 -4.92 -6.58 -11.54
C LEU A 64 -3.59 -6.73 -10.79
N ALA A 65 -3.52 -6.29 -9.55
CA ALA A 65 -2.36 -6.46 -8.67
C ALA A 65 -2.06 -7.95 -8.42
N ALA A 66 -3.10 -8.76 -8.19
CA ALA A 66 -2.97 -10.22 -8.03
C ALA A 66 -2.45 -10.90 -9.31
N ARG A 67 -3.00 -10.55 -10.50
CA ARG A 67 -2.51 -11.02 -11.81
C ARG A 67 -1.02 -10.68 -11.96
N TYR A 68 -0.67 -9.43 -11.75
CA TYR A 68 0.70 -8.93 -11.86
C TYR A 68 1.66 -9.66 -10.93
N ALA A 69 1.32 -9.75 -9.64
CA ALA A 69 2.16 -10.41 -8.66
C ALA A 69 2.30 -11.91 -8.93
N GLY A 70 1.22 -12.57 -9.37
CA GLY A 70 1.23 -13.97 -9.76
C GLY A 70 2.20 -14.27 -10.91
N GLU A 71 2.23 -13.41 -11.94
CA GLU A 71 3.16 -13.57 -13.07
C GLU A 71 4.63 -13.44 -12.62
N ILE A 72 4.95 -12.48 -11.77
CA ILE A 72 6.33 -12.30 -11.29
C ILE A 72 6.74 -13.43 -10.31
N ARG A 73 5.84 -13.82 -9.40
CA ARG A 73 6.13 -14.83 -8.37
C ARG A 73 6.35 -16.24 -8.90
N ARG A 74 5.93 -16.53 -10.15
CA ARG A 74 6.29 -17.79 -10.83
C ARG A 74 7.79 -17.94 -11.02
N GLU A 75 8.53 -16.86 -11.15
CA GLU A 75 9.96 -16.84 -11.47
C GLU A 75 10.81 -16.29 -10.31
N TYR A 76 10.29 -15.33 -9.54
CA TYR A 76 11.05 -14.57 -8.55
C TYR A 76 10.40 -14.61 -7.17
N GLY A 77 10.98 -15.38 -6.26
CA GLY A 77 10.52 -15.49 -4.88
C GLY A 77 10.77 -14.25 -4.03
N ASN A 78 11.63 -13.33 -4.47
CA ASN A 78 11.97 -12.09 -3.79
C ASN A 78 11.04 -10.91 -4.15
N PHE A 79 9.96 -11.14 -4.90
CA PHE A 79 8.95 -10.12 -5.22
C PHE A 79 7.75 -10.21 -4.30
N GLY A 80 7.11 -9.05 -4.04
CA GLY A 80 5.82 -8.98 -3.37
C GLY A 80 5.11 -7.65 -3.60
N LEU A 81 3.99 -7.48 -2.91
CA LEU A 81 3.19 -6.26 -2.94
C LEU A 81 3.29 -5.52 -1.61
N LEU A 82 3.22 -4.21 -1.68
CA LEU A 82 2.94 -3.31 -0.57
C LEU A 82 1.51 -2.84 -0.71
N VAL A 83 0.73 -2.96 0.37
CA VAL A 83 -0.64 -2.47 0.46
C VAL A 83 -0.71 -1.37 1.51
N ASP A 84 -1.40 -0.28 1.20
CA ASP A 84 -1.60 0.86 2.10
C ASP A 84 -3.08 1.07 2.36
N LEU A 85 -3.44 1.20 3.63
CA LEU A 85 -4.80 1.54 4.05
C LEU A 85 -5.30 2.85 3.41
N SER A 86 -4.39 3.83 3.19
CA SER A 86 -4.75 5.11 2.56
C SER A 86 -5.18 4.97 1.10
N HIS A 87 -4.63 3.98 0.39
CA HIS A 87 -4.92 3.78 -1.03
C HIS A 87 -6.21 3.00 -1.28
N ILE A 88 -6.68 2.21 -0.31
CA ILE A 88 -7.89 1.39 -0.45
C ILE A 88 -9.12 2.22 -0.85
N PRO A 89 -9.46 3.32 -0.17
CA PRO A 89 -10.55 4.18 -0.63
C PRO A 89 -10.28 4.83 -2.00
N MET A 90 -9.01 5.11 -2.31
CA MET A 90 -8.60 5.74 -3.57
C MET A 90 -8.73 4.81 -4.79
N ILE A 91 -8.73 3.50 -4.59
CA ILE A 91 -8.99 2.50 -5.64
C ILE A 91 -10.45 2.05 -5.66
N HIS A 92 -11.31 2.70 -4.87
CA HIS A 92 -12.76 2.44 -4.78
C HIS A 92 -13.12 1.00 -4.37
N GLU A 93 -12.30 0.38 -3.55
CA GLU A 93 -12.49 -0.96 -3.02
C GLU A 93 -12.73 -0.93 -1.50
N THR A 94 -13.37 -1.97 -0.98
CA THR A 94 -13.38 -2.26 0.46
C THR A 94 -12.04 -2.88 0.89
N ILE A 95 -11.80 -2.96 2.20
CA ILE A 95 -10.58 -3.60 2.73
C ILE A 95 -10.47 -5.05 2.26
N GLU A 96 -11.57 -5.80 2.27
CA GLU A 96 -11.61 -7.19 1.83
C GLU A 96 -11.36 -7.32 0.33
N GLU A 97 -11.99 -6.47 -0.49
CA GLU A 97 -11.79 -6.46 -1.94
C GLU A 97 -10.33 -6.15 -2.32
N SER A 98 -9.67 -5.29 -1.57
CA SER A 98 -8.27 -4.94 -1.79
C SER A 98 -7.28 -5.99 -1.27
N ILE A 99 -7.54 -6.60 -0.13
CA ILE A 99 -6.56 -7.42 0.58
C ILE A 99 -6.67 -8.92 0.23
N ILE A 100 -7.89 -9.46 0.16
CA ILE A 100 -8.07 -10.91 -0.02
C ILE A 100 -7.49 -11.43 -1.36
N PRO A 101 -7.70 -10.74 -2.51
CA PRO A 101 -7.14 -11.22 -3.79
C PRO A 101 -5.60 -11.26 -3.84
N VAL A 102 -4.94 -10.43 -3.05
CA VAL A 102 -3.47 -10.27 -3.07
C VAL A 102 -2.78 -10.89 -1.86
N LYS A 103 -3.49 -11.54 -0.96
CA LYS A 103 -3.01 -12.03 0.34
C LYS A 103 -1.70 -12.82 0.29
N ASP A 104 -1.50 -13.65 -0.73
CA ASP A 104 -0.33 -14.52 -0.87
C ASP A 104 0.92 -13.75 -1.39
N TYR A 105 0.74 -12.48 -1.76
CA TYR A 105 1.77 -11.64 -2.34
C TYR A 105 2.17 -10.47 -1.44
N ILE A 106 1.42 -10.20 -0.36
CA ILE A 106 1.71 -9.08 0.54
C ILE A 106 3.00 -9.37 1.32
N ILE A 107 3.98 -8.46 1.25
CA ILE A 107 5.23 -8.53 2.01
C ILE A 107 5.45 -7.29 2.88
N HIS A 108 4.69 -6.23 2.67
CA HIS A 108 4.71 -5.01 3.46
C HIS A 108 3.32 -4.40 3.51
N ALA A 109 3.00 -3.72 4.60
CA ALA A 109 1.74 -3.02 4.76
C ALA A 109 1.96 -1.64 5.37
N HIS A 110 1.27 -0.63 4.84
CA HIS A 110 1.25 0.72 5.38
C HIS A 110 -0.08 1.02 6.10
N MET A 111 0.02 1.83 7.13
CA MET A 111 -1.11 2.39 7.87
C MET A 111 -1.14 3.89 7.59
N GLY A 112 -1.98 4.30 6.68
CA GLY A 112 -2.10 5.68 6.23
C GLY A 112 -3.55 6.18 6.22
N ASN A 113 -3.70 7.43 5.84
CA ASN A 113 -5.00 8.10 5.73
C ASN A 113 -5.05 8.95 4.46
N THR A 114 -6.25 9.19 3.94
CA THR A 114 -6.49 9.94 2.71
C THR A 114 -7.76 10.78 2.81
N VAL A 115 -7.92 11.73 1.91
CA VAL A 115 -9.13 12.53 1.74
C VAL A 115 -9.58 12.43 0.29
N ILE A 116 -10.75 11.83 0.05
CA ILE A 116 -11.30 11.67 -1.31
C ILE A 116 -12.74 12.16 -1.46
N LYS A 117 -13.38 12.65 -0.40
CA LYS A 117 -14.79 13.10 -0.43
C LYS A 117 -15.07 14.17 -1.50
N SER A 118 -14.14 15.10 -1.69
CA SER A 118 -14.26 16.15 -2.70
C SER A 118 -12.90 16.75 -3.00
N PRO A 119 -12.60 17.07 -4.28
CA PRO A 119 -11.39 17.81 -4.65
C PRO A 119 -11.24 19.19 -3.98
N ALA A 120 -12.34 19.75 -3.43
CA ALA A 120 -12.32 20.98 -2.68
C ALA A 120 -11.90 20.82 -1.20
N CYS A 121 -11.82 19.58 -0.70
CA CYS A 121 -11.36 19.32 0.66
C CYS A 121 -9.84 19.54 0.79
N GLU A 122 -9.41 20.01 1.96
CA GLU A 122 -7.98 20.05 2.29
C GLU A 122 -7.39 18.65 2.27
N ALA A 123 -6.13 18.53 1.88
CA ALA A 123 -5.37 17.29 1.77
C ALA A 123 -6.01 16.24 0.83
N TYR A 124 -6.81 16.67 -0.17
CA TYR A 124 -7.39 15.76 -1.17
C TYR A 124 -6.30 14.97 -1.92
N GLY A 125 -6.57 13.68 -2.13
CA GLY A 125 -5.67 12.75 -2.84
C GLY A 125 -4.65 12.10 -1.90
N ASP A 126 -3.53 11.68 -2.47
CA ASP A 126 -2.44 10.94 -1.81
C ASP A 126 -1.55 11.86 -0.95
N ASN A 127 -2.16 12.48 0.04
CA ASN A 127 -1.50 13.44 0.92
C ASN A 127 -1.19 12.92 2.31
N HIS A 128 -1.64 11.74 2.67
CA HIS A 128 -1.37 11.05 3.93
C HIS A 128 -1.50 11.92 5.19
N PRO A 129 -2.61 12.68 5.37
CA PRO A 129 -2.79 13.45 6.59
C PRO A 129 -2.93 12.51 7.80
N ARG A 130 -2.78 13.04 9.01
CA ARG A 130 -2.99 12.28 10.25
C ARG A 130 -4.34 11.56 10.26
N PHE A 131 -4.46 10.47 10.98
CA PHE A 131 -5.74 9.80 11.24
C PHE A 131 -6.76 10.75 11.85
N GLY A 132 -8.03 10.61 11.44
CA GLY A 132 -9.11 11.51 11.87
C GLY A 132 -8.96 12.96 11.40
N PHE A 133 -8.22 13.20 10.31
CA PHE A 133 -8.17 14.51 9.66
C PHE A 133 -9.57 14.89 9.12
N PRO A 134 -9.97 16.18 9.12
CA PRO A 134 -11.29 16.57 8.63
C PRO A 134 -11.58 16.06 7.22
N ASN A 135 -12.72 15.40 7.04
CA ASN A 135 -13.17 14.76 5.78
C ASN A 135 -12.29 13.60 5.28
N SER A 136 -11.39 13.08 6.12
CA SER A 136 -10.59 11.91 5.75
C SER A 136 -11.36 10.60 5.87
N GLU A 137 -10.80 9.56 5.28
CA GLU A 137 -11.43 8.25 5.17
C GLU A 137 -11.10 7.31 6.32
N ASN A 138 -9.91 7.45 6.94
CA ASN A 138 -9.41 6.50 7.92
C ASN A 138 -9.20 7.12 9.30
N ASP A 139 -9.72 6.41 10.33
CA ASP A 139 -9.44 6.66 11.75
C ASP A 139 -9.33 5.30 12.47
N VAL A 140 -9.72 5.22 13.72
CA VAL A 140 -9.59 4.04 14.60
C VAL A 140 -10.32 2.81 14.05
N GLU A 141 -11.57 2.96 13.60
CA GLU A 141 -12.41 1.85 13.14
C GLU A 141 -11.88 1.23 11.84
N GLU A 142 -11.52 2.06 10.85
CA GLU A 142 -10.96 1.61 9.57
C GLU A 142 -9.60 0.93 9.79
N LEU A 143 -8.76 1.51 10.65
CA LEU A 143 -7.48 0.90 11.00
C LEU A 143 -7.66 -0.44 11.73
N ALA A 144 -8.62 -0.54 12.65
CA ALA A 144 -8.92 -1.80 13.34
C ALA A 144 -9.41 -2.87 12.35
N HIS A 145 -10.28 -2.49 11.42
CA HIS A 145 -10.78 -3.38 10.37
C HIS A 145 -9.64 -3.89 9.48
N TYR A 146 -8.77 -2.98 9.02
CA TYR A 146 -7.60 -3.34 8.22
C TYR A 146 -6.66 -4.31 8.94
N LEU A 147 -6.31 -4.02 10.20
CA LEU A 147 -5.43 -4.88 11.00
C LEU A 147 -6.07 -6.26 11.26
N ARG A 148 -7.37 -6.31 11.50
CA ARG A 148 -8.12 -7.57 11.66
C ARG A 148 -8.06 -8.40 10.38
N THR A 149 -8.32 -7.78 9.21
CA THR A 149 -8.21 -8.47 7.91
C THR A 149 -6.80 -8.99 7.66
N LEU A 150 -5.75 -8.19 7.94
CA LEU A 150 -4.36 -8.64 7.82
C LEU A 150 -4.02 -9.81 8.76
N LYS A 151 -4.64 -9.86 9.94
CA LYS A 151 -4.51 -10.98 10.90
C LYS A 151 -5.25 -12.24 10.41
N GLU A 152 -6.48 -12.09 9.91
CA GLU A 152 -7.31 -13.17 9.37
C GLU A 152 -6.67 -13.88 8.18
N ILE A 153 -6.03 -13.14 7.27
CA ILE A 153 -5.29 -13.73 6.14
C ILE A 153 -3.93 -14.32 6.56
N GLY A 154 -3.54 -14.20 7.83
CA GLY A 154 -2.27 -14.71 8.35
C GLY A 154 -1.04 -13.85 8.06
N PHE A 155 -1.21 -12.64 7.48
CA PHE A 155 -0.10 -11.71 7.28
C PHE A 155 0.46 -11.27 8.64
N LEU A 156 -0.39 -10.76 9.54
CA LEU A 156 0.02 -10.46 10.92
C LEU A 156 0.09 -11.75 11.73
N ASN A 157 1.31 -12.18 12.06
CA ASN A 157 1.55 -13.37 12.85
C ASN A 157 2.79 -13.23 13.74
N GLU A 158 2.86 -14.00 14.82
CA GLU A 158 3.96 -13.93 15.79
C GLU A 158 5.25 -14.58 15.28
N LYS A 159 5.16 -15.50 14.33
CA LYS A 159 6.30 -16.26 13.82
C LYS A 159 7.21 -15.39 12.95
N ASP A 160 6.63 -14.74 11.95
CA ASP A 160 7.38 -14.02 10.93
C ASP A 160 7.53 -12.53 11.26
N ARG A 161 6.60 -11.99 12.08
CA ARG A 161 6.58 -10.58 12.53
C ARG A 161 6.77 -9.60 11.37
N PRO A 162 5.88 -9.62 10.37
CA PRO A 162 6.02 -8.77 9.20
C PRO A 162 6.00 -7.29 9.58
N VAL A 163 6.61 -6.47 8.72
CA VAL A 163 6.66 -5.03 8.95
C VAL A 163 5.33 -4.40 8.53
N VAL A 164 4.75 -3.63 9.45
CA VAL A 164 3.65 -2.69 9.19
C VAL A 164 4.13 -1.31 9.64
N SER A 165 4.11 -0.32 8.76
CA SER A 165 4.62 1.01 9.04
C SER A 165 3.56 2.09 8.88
N PHE A 166 3.71 3.19 9.61
CA PHE A 166 2.91 4.37 9.35
C PHE A 166 3.37 5.08 8.08
N GLU A 167 2.39 5.52 7.27
CA GLU A 167 2.60 6.48 6.21
C GLU A 167 1.67 7.67 6.44
N VAL A 168 2.13 8.60 7.27
CA VAL A 168 1.44 9.84 7.60
C VAL A 168 2.42 11.00 7.58
N LYS A 169 1.99 12.16 7.11
CA LYS A 169 2.80 13.37 7.10
C LYS A 169 2.06 14.56 7.70
N PRO A 170 2.77 15.55 8.25
CA PRO A 170 2.17 16.80 8.67
C PRO A 170 1.46 17.51 7.52
N TRP A 171 0.27 17.99 7.74
CA TRP A 171 -0.43 18.88 6.83
C TRP A 171 -0.14 20.32 7.20
N LYS A 172 0.37 21.11 6.24
CA LYS A 172 0.78 22.52 6.48
C LYS A 172 1.73 22.64 7.69
N ASP A 173 1.36 23.42 8.68
CA ASP A 173 2.18 23.75 9.86
C ASP A 173 1.96 22.78 11.03
N GLU A 174 1.36 21.61 10.82
CA GLU A 174 1.21 20.62 11.89
C GLU A 174 2.59 20.17 12.40
N PRO A 175 2.86 20.19 13.71
CA PRO A 175 4.11 19.68 14.24
C PRO A 175 4.24 18.15 14.00
N PRO A 176 5.37 17.66 13.46
CA PRO A 176 5.55 16.21 13.21
C PRO A 176 5.34 15.35 14.45
N GLN A 177 5.69 15.86 15.63
CA GLN A 177 5.49 15.16 16.91
C GLN A 177 4.02 14.92 17.22
N VAL A 178 3.14 15.85 16.84
CA VAL A 178 1.68 15.71 17.03
C VAL A 178 1.14 14.64 16.09
N VAL A 179 1.59 14.63 14.83
CA VAL A 179 1.18 13.63 13.83
C VAL A 179 1.62 12.23 14.25
N ILE A 180 2.87 12.04 14.67
CA ILE A 180 3.37 10.76 15.18
C ILE A 180 2.62 10.32 16.44
N ALA A 181 2.36 11.26 17.38
CA ALA A 181 1.61 10.94 18.59
C ALA A 181 0.15 10.57 18.29
N ASN A 182 -0.48 11.21 17.29
CA ASN A 182 -1.80 10.83 16.79
C ASN A 182 -1.77 9.41 16.23
N ALA A 183 -0.87 9.11 15.30
CA ALA A 183 -0.76 7.81 14.68
C ALA A 183 -0.59 6.67 15.71
N LYS A 184 0.29 6.86 16.70
CA LYS A 184 0.48 5.89 17.78
C LYS A 184 -0.76 5.70 18.66
N ARG A 185 -1.49 6.78 19.00
CA ARG A 185 -2.74 6.67 19.75
C ARG A 185 -3.83 5.98 18.97
N THR A 186 -3.95 6.28 17.69
CA THR A 186 -4.92 5.62 16.79
C THR A 186 -4.62 4.13 16.70
N LEU A 187 -3.35 3.74 16.50
CA LEU A 187 -2.96 2.33 16.47
C LEU A 187 -3.28 1.62 17.79
N ASN A 188 -2.95 2.22 18.94
CA ASN A 188 -3.24 1.59 20.24
C ASN A 188 -4.74 1.35 20.42
N ARG A 189 -5.58 2.32 20.09
CA ARG A 189 -7.04 2.18 20.16
C ARG A 189 -7.58 1.17 19.17
N ALA A 190 -7.07 1.19 17.94
CA ALA A 190 -7.46 0.21 16.92
C ALA A 190 -7.07 -1.22 17.34
N TRP A 191 -5.89 -1.39 17.92
CA TRP A 191 -5.40 -2.70 18.36
C TRP A 191 -6.25 -3.32 19.49
N GLU A 192 -6.87 -2.49 20.34
CA GLU A 192 -7.84 -2.97 21.37
C GLU A 192 -9.11 -3.59 20.75
N LEU A 193 -9.37 -3.31 19.46
CA LEU A 193 -10.53 -3.81 18.71
C LEU A 193 -10.19 -5.03 17.82
N VAL A 194 -8.92 -5.46 17.72
CA VAL A 194 -8.41 -6.56 16.89
C VAL A 194 -8.31 -7.87 17.70
#